data_c9d1e67d35cb263e5994d6a9bf74b3e1
#
_entry.id   c9d1e67d35cb263e5994d6a9bf74b3e1
#
_cell.length_a   1.000
_cell.length_b   1.000
_cell.length_c   1.000
_cell.angle_alpha   90.00
_cell.angle_beta   90.00
_cell.angle_gamma   90.00
#
_symmetry.space_group_name_H-M   'P 1'
#
loop_
_entity.id
_entity.type
_entity.pdbx_description
1 polymer ?
#
loop_
_entity_poly.entity_id
_entity_poly.type
_entity_poly.pdbx_seq_one_letter_code
_entity_poly.pdbx_strand_id
1 'polypeptide(L)'
;MIKALCIALTLVCLAGCSKPGPVVLDKAGHGLQQKQRPLIVGKWYSDSPTTEGGHVMEIAEHRANGTYVVSFRVIDKTGKVKDSQEAGFWGTAGNIYFTITKGWIQGSKFIPAPPGLADLEDAYQILELKNGKFRYRSVENKNVYSAIKVDDTFQFPGIPPSKG
;
A
#
# COMPACT_ATOMS: atom_id res chain seq x y z
N MET A 1 73.45 -29.39 34.82
CA MET A 1 73.01 -29.35 33.41
C MET A 1 71.56 -29.82 33.38
N ILE A 2 70.63 -28.92 33.39
CA ILE A 2 69.18 -29.21 33.38
C ILE A 2 68.63 -28.66 32.04
N LYS A 3 68.17 -29.59 31.19
CA LYS A 3 67.59 -29.23 29.89
C LYS A 3 66.10 -28.85 30.11
N ALA A 4 65.77 -27.59 29.83
CA ALA A 4 64.40 -27.10 29.84
C ALA A 4 63.68 -27.55 28.53
N LEU A 5 62.58 -28.28 28.67
CA LEU A 5 61.75 -28.76 27.59
C LEU A 5 60.59 -27.69 27.41
N CYS A 6 60.69 -26.87 26.38
CA CYS A 6 59.60 -25.96 26.02
C CYS A 6 58.51 -26.74 25.24
N ILE A 7 57.37 -26.93 25.86
CA ILE A 7 56.16 -27.45 25.19
C ILE A 7 55.40 -26.23 24.61
N ALA A 8 55.43 -26.10 23.29
CA ALA A 8 54.61 -25.10 22.59
C ALA A 8 53.18 -25.63 22.45
N LEU A 9 52.26 -24.99 23.17
CA LEU A 9 50.84 -25.28 23.09
C LEU A 9 50.23 -24.50 21.93
N THR A 10 50.03 -25.13 20.78
CA THR A 10 49.33 -24.52 19.62
C THR A 10 47.84 -24.54 19.87
N LEU A 11 47.27 -23.34 20.16
CA LEU A 11 45.85 -23.10 20.29
C LEU A 11 45.23 -23.01 18.89
N VAL A 12 44.57 -24.06 18.40
CA VAL A 12 43.83 -24.06 17.14
C VAL A 12 42.46 -23.42 17.42
N CYS A 13 42.31 -22.13 17.05
CA CYS A 13 41.00 -21.44 17.01
C CYS A 13 40.22 -21.97 15.81
N LEU A 14 39.32 -22.93 16.02
CA LEU A 14 38.27 -23.30 15.08
C LEU A 14 37.23 -22.21 15.07
N ALA A 15 37.42 -21.20 14.20
CA ALA A 15 36.34 -20.23 13.86
C ALA A 15 35.28 -20.99 13.06
N GLY A 16 34.28 -21.53 13.75
CA GLY A 16 33.10 -22.11 13.15
C GLY A 16 32.26 -20.98 12.53
N CYS A 17 32.41 -20.74 11.22
CA CYS A 17 31.44 -20.00 10.46
C CYS A 17 30.12 -20.79 10.40
N SER A 18 29.25 -20.60 11.37
CA SER A 18 27.87 -21.06 11.29
C SER A 18 27.18 -20.30 10.16
N LYS A 19 26.92 -20.99 9.05
CA LYS A 19 26.02 -20.43 8.01
C LYS A 19 24.69 -20.13 8.69
N PRO A 20 24.13 -18.90 8.51
CA PRO A 20 22.79 -18.64 9.02
C PRO A 20 21.83 -19.67 8.43
N GLY A 21 21.11 -20.37 9.29
CA GLY A 21 20.09 -21.32 8.87
C GLY A 21 19.00 -20.62 8.05
N PRO A 22 18.22 -21.37 7.26
CA PRO A 22 17.12 -20.77 6.51
C PRO A 22 16.18 -20.05 7.49
N VAL A 23 15.86 -18.79 7.19
CA VAL A 23 14.87 -18.02 7.96
C VAL A 23 13.53 -18.71 7.77
N VAL A 24 13.09 -19.47 8.76
CA VAL A 24 11.75 -20.04 8.80
C VAL A 24 10.82 -18.92 9.26
N LEU A 25 10.07 -18.34 8.33
CA LEU A 25 8.98 -17.42 8.66
C LEU A 25 7.87 -18.24 9.31
N ASP A 26 7.80 -18.17 10.64
CA ASP A 26 6.75 -18.85 11.39
C ASP A 26 5.37 -18.28 11.03
N LYS A 27 4.42 -19.17 10.73
CA LYS A 27 3.03 -18.81 10.40
C LYS A 27 2.23 -18.31 11.60
N ALA A 28 2.81 -18.29 12.79
CA ALA A 28 2.11 -18.02 14.05
C ALA A 28 1.68 -16.56 14.26
N GLY A 29 2.14 -15.59 13.46
CA GLY A 29 1.79 -14.18 13.59
C GLY A 29 0.46 -13.75 12.96
N HIS A 30 -0.30 -14.65 12.37
CA HIS A 30 -1.42 -14.29 11.49
C HIS A 30 -2.77 -13.99 12.19
N GLY A 31 -2.91 -14.17 13.50
CA GLY A 31 -4.21 -14.19 14.17
C GLY A 31 -4.95 -12.84 14.24
N LEU A 32 -4.28 -11.71 14.43
CA LEU A 32 -4.91 -10.40 14.59
C LEU A 32 -4.79 -9.51 13.33
N GLN A 33 -3.72 -9.67 12.57
CA GLN A 33 -3.44 -8.85 11.38
C GLN A 33 -4.33 -9.19 10.17
N GLN A 34 -4.85 -10.41 10.10
CA GLN A 34 -5.66 -10.86 8.96
C GLN A 34 -7.13 -10.46 9.02
N LYS A 35 -7.63 -9.96 10.15
CA LYS A 35 -9.07 -9.62 10.28
C LYS A 35 -9.50 -8.45 9.40
N GLN A 36 -8.63 -7.49 9.15
CA GLN A 36 -8.95 -6.29 8.38
C GLN A 36 -8.78 -6.49 6.87
N ARG A 37 -7.79 -7.28 6.47
CA ARG A 37 -7.48 -7.49 5.06
C ARG A 37 -8.69 -7.98 4.22
N PRO A 38 -9.45 -9.02 4.61
CA PRO A 38 -10.63 -9.45 3.85
C PRO A 38 -11.72 -8.38 3.75
N LEU A 39 -11.80 -7.47 4.72
CA LEU A 39 -12.80 -6.39 4.72
C LEU A 39 -12.44 -5.32 3.68
N ILE A 40 -11.15 -5.09 3.42
CA ILE A 40 -10.67 -4.11 2.43
C ILE A 40 -10.79 -4.65 1.00
N VAL A 41 -10.70 -5.98 0.79
CA VAL A 41 -10.84 -6.57 -0.54
C VAL A 41 -12.14 -6.14 -1.20
N GLY A 42 -12.06 -5.75 -2.49
CA GLY A 42 -13.17 -5.28 -3.30
C GLY A 42 -13.00 -3.85 -3.77
N LYS A 43 -14.07 -3.26 -4.27
CA LYS A 43 -14.07 -1.92 -4.88
C LYS A 43 -14.61 -0.88 -3.92
N TRP A 44 -13.90 0.26 -3.86
CA TRP A 44 -14.19 1.36 -2.96
C TRP A 44 -14.26 2.67 -3.75
N TYR A 45 -15.20 3.51 -3.42
CA TYR A 45 -15.41 4.82 -4.05
C TYR A 45 -15.29 5.95 -3.04
N SER A 46 -14.58 6.99 -3.40
CA SER A 46 -14.57 8.26 -2.69
C SER A 46 -14.81 9.43 -3.65
N ASP A 47 -15.39 10.51 -3.11
CA ASP A 47 -15.55 11.79 -3.77
C ASP A 47 -15.23 12.87 -2.74
N SER A 48 -14.27 13.71 -3.06
CA SER A 48 -13.79 14.75 -2.16
C SER A 48 -13.68 16.08 -2.90
N PRO A 49 -14.21 17.18 -2.34
CA PRO A 49 -14.00 18.49 -2.91
C PRO A 49 -12.51 18.88 -2.81
N THR A 50 -12.04 19.63 -3.79
CA THR A 50 -10.72 20.26 -3.71
C THR A 50 -10.81 21.66 -3.13
N THR A 51 -9.72 22.17 -2.57
CA THR A 51 -9.63 23.54 -2.06
C THR A 51 -9.82 24.60 -3.13
N GLU A 52 -9.63 24.24 -4.39
CA GLU A 52 -9.75 25.13 -5.56
C GLU A 52 -11.15 25.14 -6.19
N GLY A 53 -12.11 24.41 -5.60
CA GLY A 53 -13.51 24.40 -6.05
C GLY A 53 -13.83 23.32 -7.10
N GLY A 54 -13.02 22.26 -7.16
CA GLY A 54 -13.27 21.06 -7.97
C GLY A 54 -13.56 19.83 -7.13
N HIS A 55 -13.46 18.64 -7.75
CA HIS A 55 -13.64 17.34 -7.11
C HIS A 55 -12.51 16.38 -7.49
N VAL A 56 -12.14 15.51 -6.57
CA VAL A 56 -11.35 14.31 -6.84
C VAL A 56 -12.20 13.10 -6.49
N MET A 57 -12.54 12.32 -7.51
CA MET A 57 -13.21 11.04 -7.35
C MET A 57 -12.18 9.92 -7.48
N GLU A 58 -12.32 8.89 -6.67
CA GLU A 58 -11.42 7.74 -6.68
C GLU A 58 -12.24 6.45 -6.67
N ILE A 59 -11.84 5.49 -7.50
CA ILE A 59 -12.29 4.11 -7.43
C ILE A 59 -11.07 3.23 -7.23
N ALA A 60 -10.92 2.66 -6.02
CA ALA A 60 -9.83 1.77 -5.66
C ALA A 60 -10.33 0.32 -5.64
N GLU A 61 -9.71 -0.56 -6.42
CA GLU A 61 -9.96 -2.00 -6.43
C GLU A 61 -8.82 -2.73 -5.73
N HIS A 62 -9.10 -3.29 -4.55
CA HIS A 62 -8.16 -4.09 -3.77
C HIS A 62 -8.42 -5.58 -4.00
N ARG A 63 -7.42 -6.29 -4.52
CA ARG A 63 -7.53 -7.72 -4.83
C ARG A 63 -6.97 -8.57 -3.69
N ALA A 64 -7.53 -9.75 -3.49
CA ALA A 64 -7.13 -10.69 -2.44
C ALA A 64 -5.63 -11.09 -2.52
N ASN A 65 -5.06 -11.08 -3.73
CA ASN A 65 -3.64 -11.39 -3.96
C ASN A 65 -2.67 -10.26 -3.52
N GLY A 66 -3.20 -9.12 -3.02
CA GLY A 66 -2.40 -7.98 -2.58
C GLY A 66 -2.05 -6.98 -3.67
N THR A 67 -2.59 -7.12 -4.87
CA THR A 67 -2.49 -6.08 -5.91
C THR A 67 -3.66 -5.10 -5.80
N TYR A 68 -3.47 -3.87 -6.27
CA TYR A 68 -4.54 -2.89 -6.41
C TYR A 68 -4.44 -2.16 -7.74
N VAL A 69 -5.58 -1.61 -8.14
CA VAL A 69 -5.69 -0.58 -9.17
C VAL A 69 -6.53 0.55 -8.60
N VAL A 70 -6.08 1.77 -8.74
CA VAL A 70 -6.86 2.94 -8.40
C VAL A 70 -7.06 3.81 -9.65
N SER A 71 -8.29 4.22 -9.86
CA SER A 71 -8.67 5.16 -10.91
C SER A 71 -9.03 6.48 -10.25
N PHE A 72 -8.44 7.55 -10.73
CA PHE A 72 -8.74 8.91 -10.31
C PHE A 72 -9.47 9.65 -11.42
N ARG A 73 -10.46 10.43 -11.04
CA ARG A 73 -11.11 11.44 -11.87
C ARG A 73 -11.04 12.77 -11.18
N VAL A 74 -10.25 13.68 -11.72
CA VAL A 74 -10.15 15.05 -11.24
C VAL A 74 -11.02 15.93 -12.12
N ILE A 75 -11.96 16.67 -11.50
CA ILE A 75 -12.80 17.67 -12.14
C ILE A 75 -12.37 19.01 -11.56
N ASP A 76 -11.82 19.90 -12.37
CA ASP A 76 -11.43 21.23 -11.91
C ASP A 76 -12.65 22.17 -11.77
N LYS A 77 -12.43 23.36 -11.23
CA LYS A 77 -13.47 24.37 -11.04
C LYS A 77 -14.17 24.83 -12.34
N THR A 78 -13.59 24.54 -13.50
CA THR A 78 -14.16 24.86 -14.81
C THR A 78 -14.96 23.69 -15.38
N GLY A 79 -14.99 22.55 -14.71
CA GLY A 79 -15.61 21.32 -15.18
C GLY A 79 -14.74 20.48 -16.10
N LYS A 80 -13.47 20.84 -16.30
CA LYS A 80 -12.53 20.05 -17.09
C LYS A 80 -12.16 18.78 -16.34
N VAL A 81 -12.24 17.66 -17.03
CA VAL A 81 -11.97 16.31 -16.48
C VAL A 81 -10.59 15.83 -16.88
N LYS A 82 -9.91 15.22 -15.91
CA LYS A 82 -8.66 14.49 -16.12
C LYS A 82 -8.76 13.15 -15.41
N ASP A 83 -8.65 12.07 -16.17
CA ASP A 83 -8.59 10.70 -15.64
C ASP A 83 -7.16 10.21 -15.60
N SER A 84 -6.83 9.43 -14.56
CA SER A 84 -5.56 8.72 -14.43
C SER A 84 -5.77 7.40 -13.69
N GLN A 85 -4.83 6.46 -13.86
CA GLN A 85 -4.88 5.18 -13.17
C GLN A 85 -3.49 4.78 -12.69
N GLU A 86 -3.44 4.22 -11.50
CA GLU A 86 -2.24 3.66 -10.88
C GLU A 86 -2.46 2.21 -10.51
N ALA A 87 -1.37 1.45 -10.46
CA ALA A 87 -1.42 0.06 -10.02
C ALA A 87 -0.19 -0.28 -9.17
N GLY A 88 -0.38 -1.22 -8.24
CA GLY A 88 0.69 -1.61 -7.34
C GLY A 88 0.27 -2.67 -6.35
N PHE A 89 0.88 -2.61 -5.17
CA PHE A 89 0.63 -3.54 -4.07
C PHE A 89 0.01 -2.82 -2.88
N TRP A 90 -0.83 -3.54 -2.15
CA TRP A 90 -1.43 -3.07 -0.92
C TRP A 90 -1.36 -4.13 0.18
N GLY A 91 -1.44 -3.68 1.42
CA GLY A 91 -1.47 -4.57 2.55
C GLY A 91 -1.94 -3.91 3.83
N THR A 92 -1.97 -4.72 4.90
CA THR A 92 -2.28 -4.25 6.25
C THR A 92 -1.27 -4.80 7.25
N ALA A 93 -0.94 -3.99 8.26
CA ALA A 93 -0.11 -4.38 9.40
C ALA A 93 -0.75 -3.79 10.67
N GLY A 94 -1.47 -4.62 11.44
CA GLY A 94 -2.28 -4.13 12.56
C GLY A 94 -3.38 -3.19 12.07
N ASN A 95 -3.39 -1.95 12.57
CA ASN A 95 -4.31 -0.89 12.15
C ASN A 95 -3.73 0.02 11.05
N ILE A 96 -2.62 -0.38 10.44
CA ILE A 96 -2.04 0.33 9.30
C ILE A 96 -2.49 -0.34 8.01
N TYR A 97 -2.97 0.46 7.08
CA TYR A 97 -3.15 0.16 5.67
C TYR A 97 -2.05 0.86 4.89
N PHE A 98 -1.47 0.19 3.90
CA PHE A 98 -0.43 0.79 3.06
C PHE A 98 -0.60 0.42 1.60
N THR A 99 -0.11 1.29 0.73
CA THR A 99 -0.02 1.08 -0.71
C THR A 99 1.42 1.30 -1.19
N ILE A 100 1.79 0.61 -2.26
CA ILE A 100 3.07 0.77 -2.94
C ILE A 100 2.75 0.86 -4.44
N THR A 101 2.74 2.05 -4.98
CA THR A 101 2.52 2.28 -6.42
C THR A 101 3.71 1.74 -7.21
N LYS A 102 3.44 0.94 -8.22
CA LYS A 102 4.46 0.35 -9.11
C LYS A 102 4.48 0.96 -10.49
N GLY A 103 3.48 1.76 -10.82
CA GLY A 103 3.38 2.45 -12.09
C GLY A 103 1.96 2.87 -12.43
N TRP A 104 1.81 3.30 -13.65
CA TRP A 104 0.58 3.90 -14.18
C TRP A 104 -0.01 3.05 -15.30
N ILE A 105 -1.32 3.16 -15.50
CA ILE A 105 -2.02 2.51 -16.61
C ILE A 105 -2.39 3.60 -17.62
N GLN A 106 -1.91 3.44 -18.85
CA GLN A 106 -2.21 4.33 -19.98
C GLN A 106 -2.89 3.50 -21.10
N GLY A 107 -4.20 3.66 -21.23
CA GLY A 107 -5.02 2.79 -22.06
C GLY A 107 -4.96 1.34 -21.55
N SER A 108 -4.44 0.41 -22.34
CA SER A 108 -4.25 -0.99 -21.96
C SER A 108 -2.83 -1.32 -21.50
N LYS A 109 -1.92 -0.34 -21.41
CA LYS A 109 -0.50 -0.57 -21.10
C LYS A 109 -0.18 -0.16 -19.67
N PHE A 110 0.56 -1.02 -18.97
CA PHE A 110 1.19 -0.68 -17.71
C PHE A 110 2.55 -0.03 -17.98
N ILE A 111 2.77 1.15 -17.41
CA ILE A 111 4.02 1.91 -17.48
C ILE A 111 4.65 1.85 -16.09
N PRO A 112 5.73 1.09 -15.90
CA PRO A 112 6.37 0.99 -14.59
C PRO A 112 6.96 2.32 -14.14
N ALA A 113 6.92 2.56 -12.84
CA ALA A 113 7.58 3.71 -12.24
C ALA A 113 9.09 3.59 -12.40
N PRO A 114 9.80 4.69 -12.70
CA PRO A 114 11.26 4.71 -12.76
C PRO A 114 11.88 4.28 -11.43
N PRO A 115 12.99 3.54 -11.44
CA PRO A 115 13.72 3.21 -10.22
C PRO A 115 14.12 4.48 -9.45
N GLY A 116 13.93 4.47 -8.14
CA GLY A 116 14.33 5.58 -7.26
C GLY A 116 13.38 6.79 -7.28
N LEU A 117 12.23 6.70 -7.94
CA LEU A 117 11.19 7.71 -7.80
C LEU A 117 10.66 7.69 -6.36
N ALA A 118 10.69 8.86 -5.71
CA ALA A 118 10.15 9.04 -4.36
C ALA A 118 8.60 9.07 -4.36
N ASP A 119 8.01 9.00 -3.18
CA ASP A 119 6.58 9.21 -2.93
C ASP A 119 5.63 8.21 -3.61
N LEU A 120 6.09 6.97 -3.79
CA LEU A 120 5.29 5.86 -4.32
C LEU A 120 4.73 4.94 -3.23
N GLU A 121 5.03 5.24 -1.98
CA GLU A 121 4.70 4.41 -0.81
C GLU A 121 3.91 5.24 0.18
N ASP A 122 2.67 4.83 0.40
CA ASP A 122 1.77 5.50 1.33
C ASP A 122 1.40 4.61 2.50
N ALA A 123 1.35 5.18 3.69
CA ALA A 123 0.88 4.52 4.89
C ALA A 123 -0.26 5.31 5.55
N TYR A 124 -1.27 4.57 6.01
CA TYR A 124 -2.48 5.15 6.59
C TYR A 124 -2.87 4.42 7.86
N GLN A 125 -3.28 5.15 8.88
CA GLN A 125 -3.93 4.60 10.05
C GLN A 125 -5.41 4.35 9.73
N ILE A 126 -5.88 3.11 9.89
CA ILE A 126 -7.29 2.77 9.77
C ILE A 126 -8.04 3.37 10.97
N LEU A 127 -9.02 4.22 10.71
CA LEU A 127 -9.87 4.85 11.72
C LEU A 127 -11.21 4.11 11.85
N GLU A 128 -11.76 3.65 10.72
CA GLU A 128 -13.02 2.91 10.65
C GLU A 128 -13.02 1.98 9.44
N LEU A 129 -13.41 0.73 9.64
CA LEU A 129 -13.59 -0.25 8.57
C LEU A 129 -14.74 -1.18 8.94
N LYS A 130 -15.97 -0.75 8.69
CA LYS A 130 -17.19 -1.47 9.00
C LYS A 130 -18.37 -0.99 8.15
N ASN A 131 -19.36 -1.85 7.97
CA ASN A 131 -20.64 -1.50 7.31
C ASN A 131 -20.46 -0.83 5.94
N GLY A 132 -19.47 -1.29 5.14
CA GLY A 132 -19.18 -0.70 3.84
C GLY A 132 -18.55 0.70 3.90
N LYS A 133 -18.05 1.15 5.06
CA LYS A 133 -17.31 2.40 5.23
C LYS A 133 -15.86 2.11 5.53
N PHE A 134 -14.95 2.83 4.86
CA PHE A 134 -13.51 2.79 5.08
C PHE A 134 -13.01 4.21 5.27
N ARG A 135 -12.60 4.54 6.50
CA ARG A 135 -11.98 5.82 6.84
C ARG A 135 -10.56 5.56 7.31
N TYR A 136 -9.63 6.34 6.79
CA TYR A 136 -8.22 6.21 7.11
C TYR A 136 -7.53 7.56 7.09
N ARG A 137 -6.43 7.68 7.83
CA ARG A 137 -5.66 8.90 7.99
C ARG A 137 -4.25 8.68 7.47
N SER A 138 -3.76 9.53 6.57
CA SER A 138 -2.36 9.50 6.15
C SER A 138 -1.43 9.66 7.37
N VAL A 139 -0.42 8.81 7.41
CA VAL A 139 0.63 8.88 8.44
C VAL A 139 1.50 10.12 8.22
N GLU A 140 1.70 10.53 6.97
CA GLU A 140 2.53 11.66 6.58
C GLU A 140 1.83 13.00 6.83
N ASN A 141 0.80 13.31 6.05
CA ASN A 141 0.17 14.63 6.01
C ASN A 141 -1.04 14.79 6.95
N LYS A 142 -1.45 13.71 7.65
CA LYS A 142 -2.58 13.65 8.59
C LYS A 142 -3.97 13.85 7.97
N ASN A 143 -4.08 13.97 6.66
CA ASN A 143 -5.36 14.06 5.97
C ASN A 143 -6.19 12.80 6.22
N VAL A 144 -7.50 12.99 6.36
CA VAL A 144 -8.47 11.90 6.57
C VAL A 144 -9.23 11.67 5.26
N TYR A 145 -9.21 10.44 4.81
CA TYR A 145 -9.91 9.97 3.64
C TYR A 145 -11.09 9.08 4.04
N SER A 146 -12.13 9.09 3.22
CA SER A 146 -13.32 8.28 3.46
C SER A 146 -13.81 7.70 2.14
N ALA A 147 -14.02 6.38 2.11
CA ALA A 147 -14.54 5.67 0.97
C ALA A 147 -15.72 4.78 1.38
N ILE A 148 -16.61 4.50 0.45
CA ILE A 148 -17.71 3.55 0.58
C ILE A 148 -17.46 2.33 -0.31
N LYS A 149 -17.86 1.16 0.17
CA LYS A 149 -17.78 -0.07 -0.62
C LYS A 149 -18.86 -0.02 -1.71
N VAL A 150 -18.45 -0.34 -2.93
CA VAL A 150 -19.33 -0.39 -4.10
C VAL A 150 -19.25 -1.77 -4.76
N ASP A 151 -20.17 -2.08 -5.65
CA ASP A 151 -20.14 -3.33 -6.42
C ASP A 151 -19.06 -3.29 -7.51
N ASP A 152 -18.75 -4.45 -8.07
CA ASP A 152 -17.66 -4.60 -9.06
C ASP A 152 -17.97 -3.88 -10.39
N THR A 153 -19.23 -3.61 -10.67
CA THR A 153 -19.69 -2.93 -11.90
C THR A 153 -19.73 -1.41 -11.77
N PHE A 154 -19.49 -0.89 -10.56
CA PHE A 154 -19.54 0.55 -10.29
C PHE A 154 -18.55 1.32 -11.18
N GLN A 155 -19.03 2.42 -11.75
CA GLN A 155 -18.27 3.37 -12.57
C GLN A 155 -18.37 4.77 -11.96
N PHE A 156 -17.48 5.67 -12.35
CA PHE A 156 -17.61 7.06 -11.95
C PHE A 156 -18.99 7.62 -12.32
N PRO A 157 -19.64 8.33 -11.40
CA PRO A 157 -20.88 9.05 -11.72
C PRO A 157 -20.68 9.97 -12.92
N GLY A 158 -21.74 10.14 -13.69
CA GLY A 158 -21.75 11.14 -14.76
C GLY A 158 -21.48 12.53 -14.19
N ILE A 159 -20.80 13.37 -14.96
CA ILE A 159 -20.57 14.77 -14.56
C ILE A 159 -21.93 15.48 -14.59
N PRO A 160 -22.41 16.08 -13.48
CA PRO A 160 -23.61 16.89 -13.52
C PRO A 160 -23.41 18.01 -14.54
N PRO A 161 -24.45 18.39 -15.32
CA PRO A 161 -24.36 19.55 -16.20
C PRO A 161 -23.95 20.75 -15.35
N SER A 162 -22.97 21.53 -15.86
CA SER A 162 -22.54 22.77 -15.23
C SER A 162 -23.80 23.66 -15.03
N LYS A 163 -24.05 24.06 -13.79
CA LYS A 163 -25.05 25.12 -13.55
C LYS A 163 -24.49 26.39 -14.19
N GLY A 164 -25.03 26.73 -15.38
CA GLY A 164 -24.80 28.01 -16.03
C GLY A 164 -25.28 29.17 -15.18
#